data_1c7d3763200e46ac3f18e6c7d056720b
#
_entry.id   1c7d3763200e46ac3f18e6c7d056720b
#
_cell.length_a   1.000
_cell.length_b   1.000
_cell.length_c   1.000
_cell.angle_alpha   90.00
_cell.angle_beta   90.00
_cell.angle_gamma   90.00
#
_symmetry.space_group_name_H-M   'P 1'
#
loop_
_entity.id
_entity.type
_entity.pdbx_description
1 polymer ?
#
loop_
_entity_poly.entity_id
_entity_poly.type
_entity_poly.pdbx_seq_one_letter_code
_entity_poly.pdbx_strand_id
1 'polypeptide(L)'
;MDACDVLIVGGGPAGSSCAWGLRDSGLNVVVLDRATFPRNKLCGGWITPLVLDELSIAPHDYAPGHVFQPIYGLRLSAIGGPQLEVRHDYVVSYGIRRCEFDEYLLRRSGARIREGVAITSIERSGDGWLVNGVLRARMLVGAGGHFCPVGRYLGNKGSPAPVLAQEVEFEMDTMDAGRSKVSGEVPELFFCRDLLGYGWVFRKDNYLNVGLGRTDSHQISRHMNEFVGYLKRTRRVDTPDSGIAGHAYGLFGVSDRKTLDHGVLLVGDAAGLAYAESGEGIRPAVESGLLAAHAIESAQGNYSTRSLSLYRNLLNTRLQRERGRLDAVSKLLPHAIKEFAGRALLRNRAFCRRVVMNQWFLRIAERRLELGPRPVQHELTAI
;
A
#
# COMPACT_ATOMS: atom_id res chain seq x y z
N MET A 1 -1.71 18.69 29.67
CA MET A 1 -1.30 17.49 28.92
C MET A 1 -2.45 17.11 28.01
N ASP A 2 -2.21 16.97 26.72
CA ASP A 2 -3.27 16.63 25.77
C ASP A 2 -3.58 15.13 25.83
N ALA A 3 -4.85 14.75 25.59
CA ALA A 3 -5.29 13.36 25.68
C ALA A 3 -6.20 12.98 24.51
N CYS A 4 -6.19 11.71 24.15
CA CYS A 4 -7.09 11.11 23.17
C CYS A 4 -7.39 9.64 23.55
N ASP A 5 -8.42 9.08 22.95
CA ASP A 5 -8.71 7.66 23.10
C ASP A 5 -7.81 6.84 22.19
N VAL A 6 -7.68 7.25 20.94
CA VAL A 6 -6.87 6.56 19.92
C VAL A 6 -5.87 7.51 19.30
N LEU A 7 -4.59 7.16 19.38
CA LEU A 7 -3.51 7.87 18.70
C LEU A 7 -3.02 7.03 17.51
N ILE A 8 -3.12 7.60 16.33
CA ILE A 8 -2.65 6.98 15.07
C ILE A 8 -1.36 7.67 14.63
N VAL A 9 -0.30 6.90 14.47
CA VAL A 9 1.02 7.40 14.05
C VAL A 9 1.24 7.11 12.58
N GLY A 10 1.04 8.13 11.74
CA GLY A 10 1.12 8.10 10.28
C GLY A 10 -0.22 8.39 9.60
N GLY A 11 -0.27 9.45 8.80
CA GLY A 11 -1.44 9.93 8.04
C GLY A 11 -1.52 9.39 6.61
N GLY A 12 -0.82 8.29 6.27
CA GLY A 12 -0.95 7.61 4.98
C GLY A 12 -2.23 6.79 4.89
N PRO A 13 -2.46 6.04 3.78
CA PRO A 13 -3.72 5.32 3.53
C PRO A 13 -4.18 4.43 4.69
N ALA A 14 -3.26 3.74 5.37
CA ALA A 14 -3.60 2.88 6.50
C ALA A 14 -4.12 3.67 7.72
N GLY A 15 -3.41 4.73 8.10
CA GLY A 15 -3.81 5.55 9.26
C GLY A 15 -5.06 6.38 8.99
N SER A 16 -5.15 6.97 7.80
CA SER A 16 -6.34 7.73 7.39
C SER A 16 -7.58 6.84 7.30
N SER A 17 -7.44 5.61 6.81
CA SER A 17 -8.56 4.64 6.76
C SER A 17 -8.96 4.16 8.14
N CYS A 18 -8.00 3.95 9.06
CA CYS A 18 -8.32 3.64 10.45
C CYS A 18 -9.09 4.80 11.12
N ALA A 19 -8.61 6.01 10.96
CA ALA A 19 -9.29 7.21 11.49
C ALA A 19 -10.69 7.38 10.89
N TRP A 20 -10.83 7.22 9.57
CA TRP A 20 -12.13 7.28 8.89
C TRP A 20 -13.09 6.19 9.37
N GLY A 21 -12.60 4.97 9.61
CA GLY A 21 -13.39 3.88 10.19
C GLY A 21 -13.91 4.21 11.58
N LEU A 22 -13.16 4.99 12.37
CA LEU A 22 -13.52 5.40 13.74
C LEU A 22 -14.34 6.70 13.84
N ARG A 23 -14.58 7.40 12.72
CA ARG A 23 -15.19 8.75 12.73
C ARG A 23 -16.55 8.85 13.44
N ASP A 24 -17.33 7.78 13.41
CA ASP A 24 -18.68 7.71 14.01
C ASP A 24 -18.68 6.96 15.35
N SER A 25 -17.51 6.61 15.90
CA SER A 25 -17.38 5.80 17.13
C SER A 25 -17.53 6.60 18.44
N GLY A 26 -17.59 7.92 18.36
CA GLY A 26 -17.53 8.79 19.53
C GLY A 26 -16.16 8.88 20.21
N LEU A 27 -15.14 8.14 19.73
CA LEU A 27 -13.79 8.18 20.26
C LEU A 27 -13.05 9.45 19.81
N ASN A 28 -12.27 10.03 20.72
CA ASN A 28 -11.36 11.13 20.39
C ASN A 28 -10.12 10.57 19.68
N VAL A 29 -10.09 10.69 18.35
CA VAL A 29 -9.02 10.17 17.49
C VAL A 29 -8.06 11.28 17.09
N VAL A 30 -6.76 11.05 17.29
CA VAL A 30 -5.69 11.96 16.85
C VAL A 30 -4.80 11.22 15.85
N VAL A 31 -4.50 11.86 14.73
CA VAL A 31 -3.50 11.41 13.77
C VAL A 31 -2.27 12.30 13.86
N LEU A 32 -1.10 11.71 14.12
CA LEU A 32 0.19 12.38 14.03
C LEU A 32 0.91 11.95 12.74
N ASP A 33 1.43 12.89 11.98
CA ASP A 33 2.39 12.60 10.93
C ASP A 33 3.60 13.54 11.02
N ARG A 34 4.79 12.99 10.73
CA ARG A 34 6.04 13.77 10.72
C ARG A 34 6.14 14.75 9.54
N ALA A 35 5.37 14.49 8.49
CA ALA A 35 5.29 15.35 7.31
C ALA A 35 4.07 16.27 7.38
N THR A 36 4.12 17.37 6.63
CA THR A 36 2.97 18.22 6.31
C THR A 36 2.42 17.78 4.96
N PHE A 37 1.11 17.67 4.83
CA PHE A 37 0.45 17.29 3.59
C PHE A 37 0.05 18.52 2.77
N PRO A 38 0.07 18.42 1.40
CA PRO A 38 0.40 17.23 0.61
C PRO A 38 1.89 16.88 0.68
N ARG A 39 2.21 15.59 0.78
CA ARG A 39 3.59 15.11 0.84
C ARG A 39 3.90 14.08 -0.24
N ASN A 40 5.12 14.11 -0.75
CA ASN A 40 5.56 13.08 -1.66
C ASN A 40 5.72 11.72 -0.95
N LYS A 41 5.22 10.67 -1.58
CA LYS A 41 5.41 9.28 -1.16
C LYS A 41 5.67 8.43 -2.39
N LEU A 42 6.82 7.82 -2.42
CA LEU A 42 7.23 6.94 -3.51
C LEU A 42 6.26 5.76 -3.65
N CYS A 43 5.67 5.60 -4.83
CA CYS A 43 4.72 4.55 -5.18
C CYS A 43 4.28 4.71 -6.64
N GLY A 44 4.15 3.65 -7.40
CA GLY A 44 3.58 3.71 -8.75
C GLY A 44 2.23 4.44 -8.83
N GLY A 45 1.53 4.56 -7.69
CA GLY A 45 0.27 5.31 -7.63
C GLY A 45 -0.84 4.62 -8.42
N TRP A 46 -1.10 3.36 -8.10
CA TRP A 46 -2.12 2.54 -8.74
C TRP A 46 -3.08 1.98 -7.69
N ILE A 47 -4.39 2.17 -7.92
CA ILE A 47 -5.46 1.66 -7.06
C ILE A 47 -6.51 0.93 -7.86
N THR A 48 -7.12 -0.09 -7.27
CA THR A 48 -8.29 -0.78 -7.84
C THR A 48 -9.58 -0.09 -7.41
N PRO A 49 -10.71 -0.24 -8.15
CA PRO A 49 -12.01 0.30 -7.76
C PRO A 49 -12.41 -0.08 -6.33
N LEU A 50 -12.06 -1.28 -5.91
CA LEU A 50 -12.38 -1.76 -4.57
C LEU A 50 -11.77 -0.90 -3.44
N VAL A 51 -10.63 -0.23 -3.67
CA VAL A 51 -10.07 0.73 -2.69
C VAL A 51 -11.02 1.90 -2.46
N LEU A 52 -11.65 2.39 -3.53
CA LEU A 52 -12.63 3.47 -3.44
C LEU A 52 -13.92 2.98 -2.77
N ASP A 53 -14.39 1.80 -3.15
CA ASP A 53 -15.59 1.18 -2.59
C ASP A 53 -15.46 0.94 -1.08
N GLU A 54 -14.30 0.44 -0.60
CA GLU A 54 -14.01 0.24 0.82
C GLU A 54 -14.12 1.56 1.63
N LEU A 55 -13.72 2.65 1.00
CA LEU A 55 -13.72 3.98 1.63
C LEU A 55 -15.01 4.77 1.33
N SER A 56 -15.96 4.20 0.60
CA SER A 56 -17.17 4.90 0.15
C SER A 56 -16.84 6.21 -0.58
N ILE A 57 -15.90 6.14 -1.53
CA ILE A 57 -15.49 7.25 -2.39
C ILE A 57 -16.07 6.99 -3.78
N ALA A 58 -16.99 7.84 -4.23
CA ALA A 58 -17.40 7.79 -5.61
C ALA A 58 -16.31 8.41 -6.52
N PRO A 59 -16.01 7.80 -7.69
CA PRO A 59 -15.02 8.34 -8.61
C PRO A 59 -15.21 9.83 -8.95
N HIS A 60 -16.46 10.28 -9.10
CA HIS A 60 -16.79 11.67 -9.39
C HIS A 60 -16.58 12.64 -8.23
N ASP A 61 -16.44 12.15 -6.97
CA ASP A 61 -16.12 12.97 -5.82
C ASP A 61 -14.60 13.23 -5.72
N TYR A 62 -13.79 12.25 -6.16
CA TYR A 62 -12.35 12.37 -6.11
C TYR A 62 -11.74 13.03 -7.35
N ALA A 63 -12.25 12.73 -8.55
CA ALA A 63 -11.67 13.15 -9.81
C ALA A 63 -11.51 14.69 -9.98
N PRO A 64 -12.44 15.56 -9.51
CA PRO A 64 -12.26 16.99 -9.66
C PRO A 64 -11.04 17.51 -8.89
N GLY A 65 -10.09 18.12 -9.62
CA GLY A 65 -8.87 18.70 -9.03
C GLY A 65 -7.75 17.72 -8.68
N HIS A 66 -7.91 16.43 -9.00
CA HIS A 66 -6.90 15.42 -8.74
C HIS A 66 -6.56 14.63 -10.02
N VAL A 67 -5.35 14.13 -10.10
CA VAL A 67 -4.97 13.16 -11.14
C VAL A 67 -5.69 11.84 -10.88
N PHE A 68 -6.53 11.45 -11.83
CA PHE A 68 -7.36 10.25 -11.73
C PHE A 68 -7.50 9.57 -13.11
N GLN A 69 -6.44 8.85 -13.50
CA GLN A 69 -6.30 8.24 -14.81
C GLN A 69 -7.00 6.89 -14.89
N PRO A 70 -8.09 6.72 -15.66
CA PRO A 70 -8.72 5.40 -15.86
C PRO A 70 -7.76 4.44 -16.58
N ILE A 71 -7.72 3.20 -16.12
CA ILE A 71 -6.90 2.12 -16.67
C ILE A 71 -7.82 0.96 -17.04
N TYR A 72 -7.62 0.45 -18.27
CA TYR A 72 -8.42 -0.63 -18.85
C TYR A 72 -7.64 -1.93 -19.00
N GLY A 73 -6.32 -1.90 -18.85
CA GLY A 73 -5.49 -3.08 -19.06
C GLY A 73 -4.04 -2.87 -18.67
N LEU A 74 -3.21 -3.83 -19.03
CA LEU A 74 -1.78 -3.82 -18.78
C LEU A 74 -1.02 -4.27 -20.03
N ARG A 75 0.15 -3.69 -20.26
CA ARG A 75 1.13 -4.17 -21.23
C ARG A 75 2.27 -4.84 -20.49
N LEU A 76 2.45 -6.12 -20.74
CA LEU A 76 3.35 -7.00 -20.01
C LEU A 76 4.50 -7.47 -20.92
N SER A 77 5.72 -7.50 -20.40
CA SER A 77 6.87 -8.11 -21.09
C SER A 77 7.94 -8.53 -20.08
N ALA A 78 8.86 -9.40 -20.47
CA ALA A 78 10.17 -9.42 -19.85
C ALA A 78 11.02 -8.26 -20.41
N ILE A 79 11.98 -7.73 -19.65
CA ILE A 79 12.89 -6.68 -20.15
C ILE A 79 13.64 -7.19 -21.38
N GLY A 80 13.43 -6.51 -22.52
CA GLY A 80 13.98 -6.89 -23.83
C GLY A 80 13.20 -7.97 -24.57
N GLY A 81 12.07 -8.44 -24.02
CA GLY A 81 11.18 -9.40 -24.67
C GLY A 81 10.02 -8.75 -25.44
N PRO A 82 9.22 -9.56 -26.15
CA PRO A 82 8.02 -9.08 -26.82
C PRO A 82 6.99 -8.61 -25.79
N GLN A 83 6.26 -7.55 -26.16
CA GLN A 83 5.19 -7.00 -25.33
C GLN A 83 3.86 -7.67 -25.67
N LEU A 84 3.08 -7.93 -24.64
CA LEU A 84 1.73 -8.44 -24.72
C LEU A 84 0.79 -7.50 -24.02
N GLU A 85 -0.21 -6.99 -24.74
CA GLU A 85 -1.26 -6.17 -24.15
C GLU A 85 -2.47 -7.04 -23.82
N VAL A 86 -2.98 -6.87 -22.59
CA VAL A 86 -4.22 -7.48 -22.09
C VAL A 86 -5.14 -6.38 -21.59
N ARG A 87 -6.40 -6.41 -22.05
CA ARG A 87 -7.38 -5.33 -21.81
C ARG A 87 -8.75 -5.91 -21.43
N HIS A 88 -9.50 -5.11 -20.69
CA HIS A 88 -10.95 -5.20 -20.50
C HIS A 88 -11.64 -4.03 -21.23
N ASP A 89 -12.92 -4.13 -21.42
CA ASP A 89 -13.80 -3.11 -21.99
C ASP A 89 -14.39 -2.15 -20.94
N TYR A 90 -13.98 -2.33 -19.67
CA TYR A 90 -14.33 -1.49 -18.54
C TYR A 90 -13.10 -1.07 -17.75
N VAL A 91 -13.23 -0.04 -16.92
CA VAL A 91 -12.16 0.45 -16.04
C VAL A 91 -11.84 -0.60 -14.99
N VAL A 92 -10.59 -1.04 -14.93
CA VAL A 92 -10.12 -2.07 -13.98
C VAL A 92 -9.31 -1.50 -12.82
N SER A 93 -8.80 -0.29 -13.00
CA SER A 93 -8.00 0.41 -11.97
C SER A 93 -7.84 1.88 -12.32
N TYR A 94 -7.20 2.62 -11.43
CA TYR A 94 -6.93 4.05 -11.61
C TYR A 94 -5.48 4.37 -11.27
N GLY A 95 -4.86 5.21 -12.08
CA GLY A 95 -3.60 5.87 -11.78
C GLY A 95 -3.87 7.14 -10.97
N ILE A 96 -3.21 7.28 -9.83
CA ILE A 96 -3.34 8.42 -8.92
C ILE A 96 -1.97 8.96 -8.53
N ARG A 97 -1.93 10.22 -8.07
CA ARG A 97 -0.75 10.76 -7.40
C ARG A 97 -0.89 10.60 -5.89
N ARG A 98 0.13 10.02 -5.27
CA ARG A 98 0.10 9.71 -3.84
C ARG A 98 0.02 10.96 -2.95
N CYS A 99 0.63 12.07 -3.35
CA CYS A 99 0.52 13.31 -2.59
C CYS A 99 -0.94 13.78 -2.48
N GLU A 100 -1.69 13.73 -3.58
CA GLU A 100 -3.09 14.11 -3.65
C GLU A 100 -4.01 13.12 -2.93
N PHE A 101 -3.83 11.83 -3.21
CA PHE A 101 -4.67 10.77 -2.65
C PHE A 101 -4.50 10.65 -1.13
N ASP A 102 -3.25 10.67 -0.64
CA ASP A 102 -2.97 10.57 0.78
C ASP A 102 -3.54 11.79 1.54
N GLU A 103 -3.40 13.00 0.99
CA GLU A 103 -4.01 14.21 1.57
C GLU A 103 -5.53 14.11 1.61
N TYR A 104 -6.16 13.75 0.48
CA TYR A 104 -7.61 13.58 0.40
C TYR A 104 -8.13 12.60 1.47
N LEU A 105 -7.49 11.44 1.63
CA LEU A 105 -7.87 10.48 2.66
C LEU A 105 -7.70 11.04 4.08
N LEU A 106 -6.60 11.76 4.33
CA LEU A 106 -6.32 12.32 5.65
C LEU A 106 -7.34 13.41 6.02
N ARG A 107 -7.65 14.35 5.10
CA ARG A 107 -8.58 15.45 5.38
C ARG A 107 -10.01 14.96 5.64
N ARG A 108 -10.46 13.89 4.96
CA ARG A 108 -11.80 13.33 5.18
C ARG A 108 -11.89 12.36 6.37
N SER A 109 -10.79 12.09 7.06
CA SER A 109 -10.72 11.05 8.10
C SER A 109 -11.58 11.35 9.34
N GLY A 110 -11.95 12.60 9.58
CA GLY A 110 -12.72 13.04 10.76
C GLY A 110 -11.90 13.17 12.06
N ALA A 111 -10.60 12.83 12.03
CA ALA A 111 -9.73 12.91 13.19
C ALA A 111 -9.11 14.30 13.40
N ARG A 112 -8.64 14.57 14.61
CA ARG A 112 -7.74 15.70 14.86
C ARG A 112 -6.37 15.40 14.26
N ILE A 113 -5.94 16.21 13.29
CA ILE A 113 -4.69 16.01 12.56
C ILE A 113 -3.60 16.90 13.14
N ARG A 114 -2.42 16.33 13.36
CA ARG A 114 -1.19 17.04 13.77
C ARG A 114 -0.06 16.67 12.82
N GLU A 115 0.22 17.56 11.92
CA GLU A 115 1.26 17.45 10.91
C GLU A 115 2.59 18.03 11.41
N GLY A 116 3.71 17.61 10.81
CA GLY A 116 5.04 18.08 11.18
C GLY A 116 5.55 17.55 12.52
N VAL A 117 4.89 16.51 13.10
CA VAL A 117 5.19 16.02 14.45
C VAL A 117 5.81 14.63 14.37
N ALA A 118 7.13 14.56 14.51
CA ALA A 118 7.84 13.29 14.61
C ALA A 118 7.66 12.65 15.99
N ILE A 119 7.64 11.32 16.02
CA ILE A 119 7.66 10.57 17.29
C ILE A 119 9.10 10.47 17.79
N THR A 120 9.34 11.00 18.99
CA THR A 120 10.64 10.98 19.68
C THR A 120 10.66 10.00 20.85
N SER A 121 9.53 9.82 21.55
CA SER A 121 9.40 8.83 22.62
C SER A 121 8.02 8.18 22.63
N ILE A 122 7.98 6.92 23.07
CA ILE A 122 6.76 6.13 23.33
C ILE A 122 6.99 5.40 24.66
N GLU A 123 6.15 5.69 25.64
CA GLU A 123 6.27 5.15 26.98
C GLU A 123 4.94 4.59 27.46
N ARG A 124 4.96 3.54 28.27
CA ARG A 124 3.78 3.10 29.02
C ARG A 124 3.46 4.10 30.15
N SER A 125 2.19 4.44 30.28
CA SER A 125 1.72 5.35 31.32
C SER A 125 0.36 4.89 31.83
N GLY A 126 0.34 4.19 32.97
CA GLY A 126 -0.86 3.49 33.44
C GLY A 126 -1.32 2.45 32.41
N ASP A 127 -2.62 2.45 32.12
CA ASP A 127 -3.22 1.52 31.14
C ASP A 127 -3.05 1.97 29.68
N GLY A 128 -2.36 3.09 29.43
CA GLY A 128 -2.21 3.67 28.10
C GLY A 128 -0.76 4.02 27.76
N TRP A 129 -0.62 5.07 27.00
CA TRP A 129 0.59 5.54 26.36
C TRP A 129 0.85 7.01 26.65
N LEU A 130 2.11 7.37 26.82
CA LEU A 130 2.61 8.74 26.76
C LEU A 130 3.55 8.85 25.55
N VAL A 131 3.20 9.72 24.62
CA VAL A 131 3.96 9.94 23.38
C VAL A 131 4.55 11.35 23.40
N ASN A 132 5.84 11.45 23.08
CA ASN A 132 6.62 12.69 23.10
C ASN A 132 6.55 13.44 24.46
N GLY A 133 6.26 12.77 25.56
CA GLY A 133 6.10 13.38 26.88
C GLY A 133 4.89 14.29 27.08
N VAL A 134 4.06 14.49 26.04
CA VAL A 134 2.98 15.52 26.04
C VAL A 134 1.59 14.97 25.66
N LEU A 135 1.48 13.88 24.95
CA LEU A 135 0.22 13.34 24.46
C LEU A 135 -0.08 11.97 25.07
N ARG A 136 -1.18 11.87 25.80
CA ARG A 136 -1.67 10.60 26.36
C ARG A 136 -2.68 9.96 25.41
N ALA A 137 -2.61 8.63 25.28
CA ALA A 137 -3.57 7.85 24.50
C ALA A 137 -3.87 6.53 25.21
N ARG A 138 -5.12 6.04 25.11
CA ARG A 138 -5.50 4.72 25.60
C ARG A 138 -5.08 3.62 24.62
N MET A 139 -5.17 3.91 23.31
CA MET A 139 -4.86 3.01 22.21
C MET A 139 -3.87 3.66 21.25
N LEU A 140 -2.87 2.89 20.80
CA LEU A 140 -1.85 3.33 19.85
C LEU A 140 -1.94 2.53 18.55
N VAL A 141 -2.02 3.19 17.39
CA VAL A 141 -2.00 2.56 16.08
C VAL A 141 -0.77 3.01 15.31
N GLY A 142 0.08 2.06 14.96
CA GLY A 142 1.27 2.32 14.14
C GLY A 142 0.96 2.18 12.66
N ALA A 143 0.91 3.31 11.96
CA ALA A 143 0.64 3.45 10.52
C ALA A 143 1.78 4.18 9.78
N GLY A 144 2.95 4.31 10.39
CA GLY A 144 4.10 5.10 9.91
C GLY A 144 4.91 4.44 8.79
N GLY A 145 4.39 3.42 8.11
CA GLY A 145 5.05 2.71 7.03
C GLY A 145 6.15 1.75 7.52
N HIS A 146 7.02 1.30 6.62
CA HIS A 146 8.02 0.27 6.91
C HIS A 146 8.92 0.59 8.12
N PHE A 147 9.26 1.85 8.31
CA PHE A 147 10.10 2.33 9.42
C PHE A 147 9.29 2.93 10.58
N CYS A 148 8.06 2.46 10.79
CA CYS A 148 7.15 2.94 11.80
C CYS A 148 7.80 2.92 13.22
N PRO A 149 7.80 4.04 13.97
CA PRO A 149 8.36 4.08 15.32
C PRO A 149 7.59 3.18 16.30
N VAL A 150 6.27 3.02 16.13
CA VAL A 150 5.46 2.09 16.93
C VAL A 150 5.86 0.64 16.63
N GLY A 151 6.13 0.31 15.36
CA GLY A 151 6.63 -1.01 14.99
C GLY A 151 7.99 -1.31 15.64
N ARG A 152 8.89 -0.33 15.68
CA ARG A 152 10.18 -0.46 16.37
C ARG A 152 10.01 -0.65 17.88
N TYR A 153 9.09 0.07 18.49
CA TYR A 153 8.75 -0.10 19.89
C TYR A 153 8.30 -1.53 20.22
N LEU A 154 7.53 -2.17 19.32
CA LEU A 154 7.13 -3.58 19.45
C LEU A 154 8.25 -4.59 19.20
N GLY A 155 9.47 -4.13 18.94
CA GLY A 155 10.64 -4.98 18.67
C GLY A 155 10.76 -5.44 17.20
N ASN A 156 9.98 -4.89 16.29
CA ASN A 156 10.10 -5.20 14.87
C ASN A 156 11.38 -4.57 14.29
N LYS A 157 12.37 -5.39 14.01
CA LYS A 157 13.68 -4.98 13.47
C LYS A 157 13.70 -4.82 11.93
N GLY A 158 12.56 -4.53 11.30
CA GLY A 158 12.40 -4.54 9.85
C GLY A 158 11.96 -5.91 9.32
N SER A 159 11.81 -6.03 8.00
CA SER A 159 11.60 -7.33 7.35
C SER A 159 12.97 -7.98 7.09
N PRO A 160 13.15 -9.29 7.34
CA PRO A 160 14.40 -9.97 7.04
C PRO A 160 14.77 -9.93 5.54
N ALA A 161 13.78 -9.77 4.67
CA ALA A 161 13.94 -9.60 3.23
C ALA A 161 12.92 -8.57 2.70
N PRO A 162 13.17 -7.26 2.88
CA PRO A 162 12.28 -6.25 2.33
C PRO A 162 12.41 -6.21 0.81
N VAL A 163 11.31 -5.92 0.13
CA VAL A 163 11.37 -5.46 -1.25
C VAL A 163 11.95 -4.05 -1.26
N LEU A 164 12.96 -3.84 -2.08
CA LEU A 164 13.46 -2.50 -2.39
C LEU A 164 12.91 -2.05 -3.73
N ALA A 165 12.43 -0.82 -3.76
CA ALA A 165 11.99 -0.18 -4.99
C ALA A 165 12.65 1.19 -5.13
N GLN A 166 12.97 1.54 -6.38
CA GLN A 166 13.39 2.89 -6.76
C GLN A 166 12.47 3.40 -7.86
N GLU A 167 12.15 4.66 -7.82
CA GLU A 167 11.29 5.29 -8.82
C GLU A 167 11.53 6.79 -8.93
N VAL A 168 11.03 7.35 -10.02
CA VAL A 168 10.88 8.78 -10.23
C VAL A 168 9.49 9.06 -10.79
N GLU A 169 8.82 10.09 -10.25
CA GLU A 169 7.60 10.66 -10.80
C GLU A 169 7.88 12.09 -11.23
N PHE A 170 7.53 12.42 -12.46
CA PHE A 170 7.75 13.76 -13.03
C PHE A 170 6.62 14.16 -13.96
N GLU A 171 6.41 15.46 -14.07
CA GLU A 171 5.47 16.06 -15.01
C GLU A 171 6.12 16.15 -16.39
N MET A 172 5.40 15.73 -17.41
CA MET A 172 5.78 15.92 -18.81
C MET A 172 5.34 17.31 -19.25
N ASP A 173 6.13 17.98 -20.07
CA ASP A 173 5.62 19.13 -20.77
C ASP A 173 4.51 18.76 -21.78
N THR A 174 3.78 19.77 -22.27
CA THR A 174 2.63 19.55 -23.18
C THR A 174 3.04 18.91 -24.51
N MET A 175 4.24 19.19 -25.00
CA MET A 175 4.76 18.61 -26.24
C MET A 175 5.15 17.15 -26.05
N ASP A 176 5.80 16.84 -24.92
CA ASP A 176 6.20 15.48 -24.56
C ASP A 176 4.99 14.62 -24.23
N ALA A 177 3.99 15.17 -23.54
CA ALA A 177 2.74 14.48 -23.25
C ALA A 177 2.00 14.07 -24.55
N GLY A 178 1.98 14.94 -25.57
CA GLY A 178 1.37 14.64 -26.87
C GLY A 178 2.16 13.63 -27.71
N ARG A 179 3.46 13.49 -27.49
CA ARG A 179 4.37 12.57 -28.20
C ARG A 179 4.62 11.26 -27.46
N SER A 180 4.21 11.16 -26.20
CA SER A 180 4.46 9.99 -25.38
C SER A 180 3.86 8.73 -25.98
N LYS A 181 4.68 7.68 -26.09
CA LYS A 181 4.26 6.34 -26.53
C LYS A 181 3.62 5.53 -25.39
N VAL A 182 3.66 6.05 -24.17
CA VAL A 182 3.08 5.41 -23.00
C VAL A 182 1.62 5.82 -22.88
N SER A 183 0.73 4.85 -22.95
CA SER A 183 -0.70 5.06 -22.77
C SER A 183 -1.04 5.20 -21.28
N GLY A 184 -1.87 6.22 -20.93
CA GLY A 184 -2.44 6.31 -19.59
C GLY A 184 -3.41 5.16 -19.28
N GLU A 185 -4.12 4.66 -20.32
CA GLU A 185 -5.10 3.57 -20.15
C GLU A 185 -4.48 2.18 -19.98
N VAL A 186 -3.22 2.01 -20.40
CA VAL A 186 -2.55 0.70 -20.42
C VAL A 186 -1.12 0.85 -19.89
N PRO A 187 -0.92 0.91 -18.58
CA PRO A 187 0.39 0.92 -17.96
C PRO A 187 1.25 -0.27 -18.38
N GLU A 188 2.56 -0.07 -18.34
CA GLU A 188 3.53 -1.06 -18.79
C GLU A 188 4.28 -1.68 -17.62
N LEU A 189 4.36 -3.02 -17.60
CA LEU A 189 5.13 -3.80 -16.63
C LEU A 189 6.20 -4.61 -17.35
N PHE A 190 7.44 -4.52 -16.83
CA PHE A 190 8.63 -5.15 -17.39
C PHE A 190 9.24 -6.09 -16.36
N PHE A 191 8.92 -7.37 -16.43
CA PHE A 191 9.51 -8.35 -15.53
C PHE A 191 11.02 -8.46 -15.76
N CYS A 192 11.79 -8.48 -14.68
CA CYS A 192 13.22 -8.75 -14.73
C CYS A 192 13.49 -10.11 -15.33
N ARG A 193 14.63 -10.29 -15.98
CA ARG A 193 14.96 -11.55 -16.68
C ARG A 193 15.05 -12.75 -15.73
N ASP A 194 15.47 -12.49 -14.50
CA ASP A 194 15.59 -13.44 -13.39
C ASP A 194 14.27 -13.62 -12.59
N LEU A 195 13.21 -12.88 -12.95
CA LEU A 195 11.91 -12.87 -12.28
C LEU A 195 11.94 -12.47 -10.79
N LEU A 196 13.03 -11.87 -10.31
CA LEU A 196 13.16 -11.38 -8.93
C LEU A 196 12.56 -10.00 -8.72
N GLY A 197 11.87 -9.47 -9.72
CA GLY A 197 11.21 -8.18 -9.65
C GLY A 197 10.68 -7.72 -11.00
N TYR A 198 10.20 -6.51 -11.04
CA TYR A 198 9.72 -5.88 -12.28
C TYR A 198 9.89 -4.36 -12.24
N GLY A 199 10.06 -3.78 -13.42
CA GLY A 199 9.95 -2.35 -13.64
C GLY A 199 8.55 -1.98 -14.11
N TRP A 200 8.20 -0.73 -13.95
CA TRP A 200 6.92 -0.18 -14.43
C TRP A 200 7.10 1.18 -15.09
N VAL A 201 6.19 1.49 -16.01
CA VAL A 201 6.02 2.81 -16.58
C VAL A 201 4.51 3.12 -16.56
N PHE A 202 4.12 4.05 -15.70
CA PHE A 202 2.74 4.48 -15.52
C PHE A 202 2.58 5.93 -15.95
N ARG A 203 1.74 6.17 -16.94
CA ARG A 203 1.29 7.50 -17.27
C ARG A 203 -0.01 7.80 -16.54
N LYS A 204 -0.04 8.94 -15.87
CA LYS A 204 -1.19 9.44 -15.12
C LYS A 204 -1.42 10.89 -15.55
N ASP A 205 -2.32 11.08 -16.51
CA ASP A 205 -2.52 12.36 -17.18
C ASP A 205 -1.19 12.92 -17.74
N ASN A 206 -0.69 14.02 -17.23
CA ASN A 206 0.60 14.63 -17.64
C ASN A 206 1.81 14.07 -16.84
N TYR A 207 1.60 13.18 -15.89
CA TYR A 207 2.68 12.63 -15.08
C TYR A 207 3.13 11.26 -15.58
N LEU A 208 4.43 11.04 -15.59
CA LEU A 208 5.04 9.72 -15.73
C LEU A 208 5.65 9.27 -14.41
N ASN A 209 5.34 8.04 -14.03
CA ASN A 209 6.00 7.35 -12.93
C ASN A 209 6.76 6.14 -13.50
N VAL A 210 8.07 6.14 -13.31
CA VAL A 210 8.98 5.09 -13.76
C VAL A 210 9.69 4.52 -12.56
N GLY A 211 9.61 3.21 -12.38
CA GLY A 211 10.24 2.57 -11.25
C GLY A 211 10.59 1.11 -11.47
N LEU A 212 11.30 0.53 -10.52
CA LEU A 212 11.69 -0.87 -10.48
C LEU A 212 11.73 -1.34 -9.04
N GLY A 213 11.08 -2.49 -8.76
CA GLY A 213 11.08 -3.16 -7.47
C GLY A 213 11.68 -4.55 -7.57
N ARG A 214 12.44 -4.97 -6.53
CA ARG A 214 13.08 -6.30 -6.47
C ARG A 214 13.01 -6.90 -5.07
N THR A 215 12.92 -8.22 -5.03
CA THR A 215 12.95 -8.99 -3.79
C THR A 215 14.36 -9.28 -3.28
N ASP A 216 15.38 -9.21 -4.17
CA ASP A 216 16.77 -9.19 -3.78
C ASP A 216 17.24 -7.74 -3.61
N SER A 217 17.65 -7.37 -2.44
CA SER A 217 18.05 -5.99 -2.13
C SER A 217 19.40 -5.59 -2.75
N HIS A 218 20.10 -6.51 -3.41
CA HIS A 218 21.42 -6.25 -3.96
C HIS A 218 21.35 -5.35 -5.20
N GLN A 219 22.09 -4.23 -5.17
CA GLN A 219 22.34 -3.37 -6.33
C GLN A 219 21.08 -2.80 -7.00
N ILE A 220 20.04 -2.49 -6.23
CA ILE A 220 18.79 -1.92 -6.79
C ILE A 220 19.05 -0.72 -7.70
N SER A 221 19.98 0.17 -7.35
CA SER A 221 20.33 1.33 -8.17
C SER A 221 20.94 0.95 -9.51
N ARG A 222 21.76 -0.10 -9.56
CA ARG A 222 22.29 -0.63 -10.81
C ARG A 222 21.17 -1.15 -11.71
N HIS A 223 20.26 -1.97 -11.17
CA HIS A 223 19.11 -2.50 -11.91
C HIS A 223 18.18 -1.38 -12.40
N MET A 224 17.97 -0.36 -11.58
CA MET A 224 17.18 0.82 -11.98
C MET A 224 17.85 1.58 -13.12
N ASN A 225 19.17 1.81 -13.05
CA ASN A 225 19.92 2.48 -14.13
C ASN A 225 19.91 1.67 -15.43
N GLU A 226 20.05 0.34 -15.34
CA GLU A 226 19.94 -0.56 -16.49
C GLU A 226 18.54 -0.50 -17.13
N PHE A 227 17.51 -0.46 -16.30
CA PHE A 227 16.10 -0.34 -16.75
C PHE A 227 15.84 1.02 -17.42
N VAL A 228 16.25 2.13 -16.80
CA VAL A 228 16.15 3.47 -17.38
C VAL A 228 16.92 3.54 -18.71
N GLY A 229 18.15 2.99 -18.76
CA GLY A 229 18.91 2.90 -19.99
C GLY A 229 18.21 2.08 -21.08
N TYR A 230 17.50 1.02 -20.72
CA TYR A 230 16.65 0.25 -21.64
C TYR A 230 15.49 1.08 -22.20
N LEU A 231 14.78 1.83 -21.34
CA LEU A 231 13.68 2.69 -21.77
C LEU A 231 14.13 3.82 -22.71
N LYS A 232 15.27 4.47 -22.41
CA LYS A 232 15.90 5.48 -23.27
C LYS A 232 16.29 4.89 -24.64
N ARG A 233 17.00 3.76 -24.66
CA ARG A 233 17.41 3.10 -25.94
C ARG A 233 16.23 2.69 -26.80
N THR A 234 15.13 2.29 -26.21
CA THR A 234 13.90 1.90 -26.93
C THR A 234 13.01 3.10 -27.26
N ARG A 235 13.46 4.32 -26.95
CA ARG A 235 12.73 5.57 -27.13
C ARG A 235 11.31 5.53 -26.56
N ARG A 236 11.19 4.91 -25.39
CA ARG A 236 9.91 4.79 -24.69
C ARG A 236 9.66 5.98 -23.77
N VAL A 237 10.64 6.27 -22.95
CA VAL A 237 10.61 7.36 -21.97
C VAL A 237 11.97 7.99 -21.91
N ASP A 238 12.01 9.30 -21.88
CA ASP A 238 13.17 10.08 -21.50
C ASP A 238 12.98 10.51 -20.04
N THR A 239 13.65 9.80 -19.15
CA THR A 239 13.57 10.09 -17.70
C THR A 239 14.55 11.18 -17.34
N PRO A 240 14.21 12.06 -16.37
CA PRO A 240 15.17 13.00 -15.82
C PRO A 240 16.37 12.24 -15.22
N ASP A 241 17.55 12.88 -15.30
CA ASP A 241 18.79 12.29 -14.76
C ASP A 241 18.89 12.34 -13.23
N SER A 242 17.96 13.04 -12.58
CA SER A 242 17.89 13.22 -11.13
C SER A 242 16.49 12.92 -10.60
N GLY A 243 16.36 12.78 -9.29
CA GLY A 243 15.06 12.58 -8.64
C GLY A 243 14.66 11.12 -8.39
N ILE A 244 15.48 10.15 -8.83
CA ILE A 244 15.27 8.75 -8.48
C ILE A 244 15.47 8.59 -6.98
N ALA A 245 14.44 8.11 -6.30
CA ALA A 245 14.46 7.87 -4.87
C ALA A 245 13.99 6.46 -4.54
N GLY A 246 14.38 5.95 -3.37
CA GLY A 246 14.11 4.57 -2.97
C GLY A 246 13.23 4.44 -1.74
N HIS A 247 12.52 3.35 -1.66
CA HIS A 247 11.79 2.95 -0.46
C HIS A 247 11.83 1.42 -0.28
N ALA A 248 11.49 1.00 0.95
CA ALA A 248 11.41 -0.40 1.31
C ALA A 248 10.04 -0.74 1.86
N TYR A 249 9.58 -1.97 1.64
CA TYR A 249 8.34 -2.49 2.23
C TYR A 249 8.43 -3.99 2.49
N GLY A 250 7.60 -4.48 3.43
CA GLY A 250 7.51 -5.90 3.74
C GLY A 250 6.35 -6.57 3.02
N LEU A 251 6.56 -7.81 2.59
CA LEU A 251 5.52 -8.63 1.97
C LEU A 251 4.78 -9.44 3.03
N PHE A 252 3.47 -9.58 2.86
CA PHE A 252 2.65 -10.44 3.70
C PHE A 252 3.06 -11.91 3.60
N GLY A 253 3.14 -12.57 4.78
CA GLY A 253 3.56 -13.98 4.86
C GLY A 253 5.07 -14.25 4.72
N VAL A 254 5.87 -13.19 4.47
CA VAL A 254 7.34 -13.23 4.45
C VAL A 254 7.90 -12.55 5.70
N SER A 255 7.18 -11.57 6.22
CA SER A 255 7.58 -10.79 7.39
C SER A 255 6.96 -11.37 8.66
N ASP A 256 7.80 -11.81 9.60
CA ASP A 256 7.37 -12.24 10.94
C ASP A 256 7.27 -11.01 11.88
N ARG A 257 6.36 -10.09 11.54
CA ARG A 257 6.14 -8.88 12.34
C ARG A 257 5.08 -9.11 13.41
N LYS A 258 5.37 -8.69 14.61
CA LYS A 258 4.37 -8.56 15.67
C LYS A 258 3.39 -7.44 15.27
N THR A 259 2.14 -7.77 15.00
CA THR A 259 1.13 -6.82 14.49
C THR A 259 0.26 -6.21 15.59
N LEU A 260 0.30 -6.77 16.81
CA LEU A 260 -0.48 -6.28 17.95
C LEU A 260 0.19 -6.61 19.30
N ASP A 261 -0.13 -5.79 20.28
CA ASP A 261 0.12 -6.02 21.70
C ASP A 261 -0.99 -5.34 22.52
N HIS A 262 -0.88 -5.37 23.86
CA HIS A 262 -1.81 -4.67 24.74
C HIS A 262 -1.83 -3.17 24.41
N GLY A 263 -3.00 -2.66 24.00
CA GLY A 263 -3.21 -1.26 23.61
C GLY A 263 -2.44 -0.82 22.35
N VAL A 264 -2.00 -1.74 21.48
CA VAL A 264 -1.26 -1.40 20.24
C VAL A 264 -1.69 -2.27 19.07
N LEU A 265 -1.86 -1.63 17.89
CA LEU A 265 -2.00 -2.30 16.59
C LEU A 265 -1.02 -1.71 15.57
N LEU A 266 -0.57 -2.52 14.63
CA LEU A 266 0.15 -2.06 13.43
C LEU A 266 -0.72 -2.31 12.19
N VAL A 267 -0.71 -1.34 11.24
CA VAL A 267 -1.48 -1.38 9.99
C VAL A 267 -0.60 -1.04 8.79
N GLY A 268 -0.99 -1.50 7.61
CA GLY A 268 -0.27 -1.25 6.35
C GLY A 268 1.17 -1.75 6.35
N ASP A 269 2.08 -0.98 5.77
CA ASP A 269 3.51 -1.34 5.68
C ASP A 269 4.18 -1.47 7.06
N ALA A 270 3.63 -0.85 8.11
CA ALA A 270 4.14 -1.02 9.47
C ALA A 270 3.95 -2.47 9.95
N ALA A 271 2.90 -3.13 9.49
CA ALA A 271 2.61 -4.54 9.72
C ALA A 271 3.19 -5.47 8.63
N GLY A 272 3.75 -4.92 7.53
CA GLY A 272 4.35 -5.72 6.45
C GLY A 272 3.32 -6.43 5.58
N LEU A 273 2.31 -5.71 5.10
CA LEU A 273 1.11 -6.29 4.49
C LEU A 273 1.04 -6.19 2.96
N ALA A 274 2.08 -5.69 2.27
CA ALA A 274 2.05 -5.64 0.81
C ALA A 274 1.89 -7.05 0.21
N TYR A 275 1.12 -7.15 -0.88
CA TYR A 275 0.88 -8.42 -1.55
C TYR A 275 2.17 -9.00 -2.14
N ALA A 276 2.41 -10.29 -1.93
CA ALA A 276 3.66 -10.92 -2.32
C ALA A 276 3.84 -11.01 -3.85
N GLU A 277 2.74 -11.13 -4.60
CA GLU A 277 2.78 -11.32 -6.06
C GLU A 277 2.99 -10.01 -6.82
N SER A 278 2.41 -8.92 -6.35
CA SER A 278 2.41 -7.62 -7.04
C SER A 278 3.21 -6.54 -6.32
N GLY A 279 3.48 -6.70 -5.02
CA GLY A 279 4.05 -5.62 -4.22
C GLY A 279 3.07 -4.48 -3.94
N GLU A 280 1.78 -4.62 -4.31
CA GLU A 280 0.78 -3.60 -4.01
C GLU A 280 0.57 -3.49 -2.50
N GLY A 281 0.62 -2.25 -1.99
CA GLY A 281 0.49 -1.95 -0.57
C GLY A 281 -0.67 -1.02 -0.22
N ILE A 282 -1.28 -0.30 -1.19
CA ILE A 282 -2.32 0.70 -0.88
C ILE A 282 -3.60 0.00 -0.40
N ARG A 283 -4.06 -1.01 -1.13
CA ARG A 283 -5.27 -1.73 -0.76
C ARG A 283 -5.14 -2.44 0.60
N PRO A 284 -4.10 -3.26 0.87
CA PRO A 284 -3.95 -3.85 2.19
C PRO A 284 -3.73 -2.80 3.30
N ALA A 285 -3.18 -1.62 2.97
CA ALA A 285 -3.10 -0.52 3.93
C ALA A 285 -4.49 0.00 4.31
N VAL A 286 -5.34 0.27 3.33
CA VAL A 286 -6.74 0.69 3.55
C VAL A 286 -7.50 -0.37 4.33
N GLU A 287 -7.50 -1.60 3.86
CA GLU A 287 -8.23 -2.71 4.47
C GLU A 287 -7.77 -2.95 5.92
N SER A 288 -6.46 -3.00 6.18
CA SER A 288 -5.97 -3.18 7.55
C SER A 288 -6.32 -2.00 8.47
N GLY A 289 -6.37 -0.78 7.95
CA GLY A 289 -6.85 0.38 8.68
C GLY A 289 -8.31 0.23 9.11
N LEU A 290 -9.19 -0.18 8.21
CA LEU A 290 -10.61 -0.43 8.49
C LEU A 290 -10.81 -1.60 9.46
N LEU A 291 -10.06 -2.68 9.30
CA LEU A 291 -10.08 -3.83 10.22
C LEU A 291 -9.62 -3.44 11.63
N ALA A 292 -8.60 -2.58 11.73
CA ALA A 292 -8.13 -2.07 13.01
C ALA A 292 -9.19 -1.20 13.68
N ALA A 293 -9.85 -0.31 12.93
CA ALA A 293 -10.96 0.49 13.44
C ALA A 293 -12.08 -0.39 14.01
N HIS A 294 -12.52 -1.39 13.25
CA HIS A 294 -13.55 -2.33 13.68
C HIS A 294 -13.14 -3.09 14.97
N ALA A 295 -11.89 -3.53 15.07
CA ALA A 295 -11.41 -4.22 16.26
C ALA A 295 -11.33 -3.29 17.49
N ILE A 296 -10.95 -2.03 17.31
CA ILE A 296 -10.89 -1.02 18.37
C ILE A 296 -12.30 -0.72 18.90
N GLU A 297 -13.28 -0.52 18.01
CA GLU A 297 -14.69 -0.32 18.40
C GLU A 297 -15.23 -1.56 19.14
N SER A 298 -15.01 -2.75 18.60
CA SER A 298 -15.46 -4.03 19.19
C SER A 298 -14.85 -4.29 20.58
N ALA A 299 -13.67 -3.74 20.85
CA ALA A 299 -12.99 -3.88 22.15
C ALA A 299 -13.64 -3.02 23.25
N GLN A 300 -14.50 -2.04 22.93
CA GLN A 300 -15.24 -1.21 23.87
C GLN A 300 -14.38 -0.68 25.02
N GLY A 301 -13.17 -0.19 24.70
CA GLY A 301 -12.21 0.35 25.67
C GLY A 301 -11.36 -0.70 26.41
N ASN A 302 -11.61 -1.99 26.25
CA ASN A 302 -10.74 -3.05 26.73
C ASN A 302 -9.70 -3.42 25.66
N TYR A 303 -8.58 -2.71 25.65
CA TYR A 303 -7.53 -2.90 24.64
C TYR A 303 -6.51 -3.98 25.02
N SER A 304 -6.93 -5.02 25.74
CA SER A 304 -6.09 -6.19 26.01
C SER A 304 -5.70 -6.93 24.71
N THR A 305 -4.56 -7.63 24.74
CA THR A 305 -4.12 -8.45 23.59
C THR A 305 -5.18 -9.46 23.16
N ARG A 306 -5.98 -9.98 24.12
CA ARG A 306 -7.08 -10.91 23.85
C ARG A 306 -8.19 -10.23 23.05
N SER A 307 -8.66 -9.04 23.49
CA SER A 307 -9.72 -8.29 22.79
C SER A 307 -9.26 -7.84 21.40
N LEU A 308 -8.02 -7.37 21.28
CA LEU A 308 -7.44 -6.94 20.00
C LEU A 308 -7.07 -8.13 19.06
N SER A 309 -7.14 -9.39 19.53
CA SER A 309 -6.89 -10.56 18.69
C SER A 309 -7.89 -10.69 17.52
N LEU A 310 -9.08 -10.07 17.65
CA LEU A 310 -10.04 -9.94 16.56
C LEU A 310 -9.39 -9.35 15.30
N TYR A 311 -8.59 -8.28 15.46
CA TYR A 311 -7.84 -7.68 14.34
C TYR A 311 -6.96 -8.69 13.61
N ARG A 312 -6.18 -9.48 14.35
CA ARG A 312 -5.29 -10.50 13.77
C ARG A 312 -6.07 -11.56 13.00
N ASN A 313 -7.19 -12.02 13.56
CA ASN A 313 -8.02 -13.03 12.93
C ASN A 313 -8.62 -12.52 11.62
N LEU A 314 -9.20 -11.31 11.64
CA LEU A 314 -9.76 -10.66 10.46
C LEU A 314 -8.69 -10.41 9.38
N LEU A 315 -7.52 -9.91 9.80
CA LEU A 315 -6.39 -9.67 8.90
C LEU A 315 -5.91 -10.97 8.23
N ASN A 316 -5.75 -12.03 9.00
CA ASN A 316 -5.36 -13.33 8.47
C ASN A 316 -6.42 -13.87 7.50
N THR A 317 -7.68 -13.83 7.85
CA THR A 317 -8.78 -14.26 6.96
C THR A 317 -8.78 -13.47 5.65
N ARG A 318 -8.52 -12.16 5.72
CA ARG A 318 -8.52 -11.28 4.54
C ARG A 318 -7.32 -11.49 3.64
N LEU A 319 -6.13 -11.62 4.21
CA LEU A 319 -4.87 -11.63 3.47
C LEU A 319 -4.33 -13.04 3.20
N GLN A 320 -4.74 -14.04 3.99
CA GLN A 320 -4.38 -15.43 3.73
C GLN A 320 -5.04 -15.88 2.43
N ARG A 321 -4.22 -15.98 1.41
CA ARG A 321 -4.58 -16.70 0.20
C ARG A 321 -4.33 -18.19 0.44
N GLU A 322 -5.25 -19.05 0.03
CA GLU A 322 -4.94 -20.47 -0.06
C GLU A 322 -3.67 -20.62 -0.89
N ARG A 323 -2.59 -21.05 -0.26
CA ARG A 323 -1.34 -21.40 -0.97
C ARG A 323 -1.66 -22.55 -1.89
N GLY A 324 -1.84 -22.25 -3.16
CA GLY A 324 -2.19 -23.24 -4.17
C GLY A 324 -1.09 -24.31 -4.28
N ARG A 325 -1.45 -25.51 -4.71
CA ARG A 325 -0.49 -26.61 -4.99
C ARG A 325 0.67 -26.16 -5.90
N LEU A 326 0.45 -25.15 -6.75
CA LEU A 326 1.46 -24.55 -7.61
C LEU A 326 2.61 -23.87 -6.85
N ASP A 327 2.33 -23.25 -5.69
CA ASP A 327 3.35 -22.62 -4.86
C ASP A 327 4.31 -23.64 -4.26
N ALA A 328 3.79 -24.80 -3.86
CA ALA A 328 4.60 -25.91 -3.32
C ALA A 328 5.50 -26.51 -4.42
N VAL A 329 4.96 -26.75 -5.61
CA VAL A 329 5.70 -27.28 -6.77
C VAL A 329 6.74 -26.27 -7.25
N SER A 330 6.40 -24.99 -7.32
CA SER A 330 7.33 -23.95 -7.76
C SER A 330 8.58 -23.87 -6.87
N LYS A 331 8.45 -24.09 -5.56
CA LYS A 331 9.60 -24.07 -4.63
C LYS A 331 10.62 -25.17 -4.90
N LEU A 332 10.21 -26.30 -5.47
CA LEU A 332 11.06 -27.44 -5.76
C LEU A 332 11.82 -27.35 -7.09
N LEU A 333 11.40 -26.44 -8.00
CA LEU A 333 12.01 -26.30 -9.31
C LEU A 333 13.33 -25.50 -9.23
N PRO A 334 14.39 -25.92 -9.96
CA PRO A 334 15.60 -25.12 -10.14
C PRO A 334 15.31 -23.72 -10.71
N HIS A 335 16.09 -22.74 -10.31
CA HIS A 335 15.88 -21.33 -10.69
C HIS A 335 15.85 -21.13 -12.22
N ALA A 336 16.76 -21.75 -12.95
CA ALA A 336 16.80 -21.65 -14.41
C ALA A 336 15.52 -22.17 -15.10
N ILE A 337 14.90 -23.23 -14.55
CA ILE A 337 13.64 -23.76 -15.06
C ILE A 337 12.50 -22.79 -14.79
N LYS A 338 12.47 -22.16 -13.59
CA LYS A 338 11.49 -21.12 -13.25
C LYS A 338 11.59 -19.93 -14.19
N GLU A 339 12.80 -19.46 -14.46
CA GLU A 339 13.03 -18.33 -15.37
C GLU A 339 12.56 -18.64 -16.79
N PHE A 340 12.93 -19.82 -17.31
CA PHE A 340 12.52 -20.23 -18.66
C PHE A 340 11.00 -20.37 -18.76
N ALA A 341 10.37 -21.10 -17.83
CA ALA A 341 8.93 -21.30 -17.80
C ALA A 341 8.18 -19.98 -17.60
N GLY A 342 8.63 -19.12 -16.68
CA GLY A 342 8.00 -17.82 -16.43
C GLY A 342 8.06 -16.92 -17.66
N ARG A 343 9.20 -16.85 -18.36
CA ARG A 343 9.31 -16.09 -19.61
C ARG A 343 8.43 -16.65 -20.74
N ALA A 344 8.26 -17.97 -20.81
CA ALA A 344 7.34 -18.59 -21.75
C ALA A 344 5.88 -18.26 -21.41
N LEU A 345 5.51 -18.30 -20.11
CA LEU A 345 4.18 -17.95 -19.62
C LEU A 345 3.83 -16.48 -19.87
N LEU A 346 4.79 -15.56 -19.76
CA LEU A 346 4.58 -14.13 -20.07
C LEU A 346 4.28 -13.87 -21.57
N ARG A 347 4.48 -14.84 -22.45
CA ARG A 347 4.05 -14.79 -23.85
C ARG A 347 2.65 -15.35 -24.08
N ASN A 348 2.06 -15.98 -23.07
CA ASN A 348 0.73 -16.57 -23.17
C ASN A 348 -0.34 -15.55 -22.72
N ARG A 349 -1.20 -15.14 -23.66
CA ARG A 349 -2.25 -14.13 -23.40
C ARG A 349 -3.25 -14.55 -22.30
N ALA A 350 -3.62 -15.83 -22.26
CA ALA A 350 -4.55 -16.33 -21.27
C ALA A 350 -3.93 -16.30 -19.85
N PHE A 351 -2.66 -16.70 -19.73
CA PHE A 351 -1.92 -16.60 -18.48
C PHE A 351 -1.77 -15.14 -18.01
N CYS A 352 -1.31 -14.26 -18.90
CA CYS A 352 -1.16 -12.83 -18.59
C CYS A 352 -2.47 -12.20 -18.13
N ARG A 353 -3.60 -12.51 -18.78
CA ARG A 353 -4.90 -11.98 -18.40
C ARG A 353 -5.43 -12.59 -17.09
N ARG A 354 -5.48 -13.92 -17.00
CA ARG A 354 -6.11 -14.60 -15.88
C ARG A 354 -5.28 -14.57 -14.59
N VAL A 355 -3.96 -14.77 -14.72
CA VAL A 355 -3.07 -14.91 -13.58
C VAL A 355 -2.41 -13.57 -13.26
N VAL A 356 -1.63 -13.02 -14.18
CA VAL A 356 -0.87 -11.79 -13.89
C VAL A 356 -1.84 -10.64 -13.62
N MET A 357 -2.66 -10.26 -14.59
CA MET A 357 -3.53 -9.11 -14.45
C MET A 357 -4.63 -9.33 -13.41
N ASN A 358 -5.48 -10.37 -13.59
CA ASN A 358 -6.69 -10.51 -12.80
C ASN A 358 -6.46 -11.03 -11.38
N GLN A 359 -5.45 -11.91 -11.16
CA GLN A 359 -5.21 -12.47 -9.84
C GLN A 359 -4.11 -11.74 -9.06
N TRP A 360 -2.97 -11.41 -9.70
CA TRP A 360 -1.84 -10.81 -8.97
C TRP A 360 -2.02 -9.33 -8.76
N PHE A 361 -2.39 -8.60 -9.82
CA PHE A 361 -2.43 -7.14 -9.76
C PHE A 361 -3.83 -6.58 -9.42
N LEU A 362 -4.89 -7.06 -10.05
CA LEU A 362 -6.23 -6.52 -9.85
C LEU A 362 -7.01 -7.20 -8.73
N ARG A 363 -6.71 -8.49 -8.46
CA ARG A 363 -7.42 -9.31 -7.46
C ARG A 363 -8.94 -9.20 -7.60
N ILE A 364 -9.44 -9.32 -8.84
CA ILE A 364 -10.85 -9.05 -9.22
C ILE A 364 -11.87 -9.98 -8.56
N ALA A 365 -11.45 -11.15 -8.10
CA ALA A 365 -12.31 -12.11 -7.39
C ALA A 365 -12.56 -11.71 -5.92
N GLU A 366 -11.79 -10.77 -5.38
CA GLU A 366 -11.95 -10.34 -4.00
C GLU A 366 -13.12 -9.37 -3.86
N ARG A 367 -13.90 -9.59 -2.82
CA ARG A 367 -15.07 -8.77 -2.49
C ARG A 367 -14.70 -7.66 -1.52
N ARG A 368 -15.61 -6.70 -1.38
CA ARG A 368 -15.54 -5.66 -0.33
C ARG A 368 -15.48 -6.32 1.06
N LEU A 369 -14.86 -5.62 2.02
CA LEU A 369 -14.85 -6.05 3.42
C LEU A 369 -16.28 -6.10 3.97
N GLU A 370 -16.63 -7.25 4.51
CA GLU A 370 -17.87 -7.41 5.28
C GLU A 370 -17.50 -7.29 6.75
N LEU A 371 -17.53 -6.06 7.27
CA LEU A 371 -17.39 -5.80 8.70
C LEU A 371 -18.73 -6.11 9.36
N GLY A 372 -18.73 -6.90 10.43
CA GLY A 372 -19.93 -7.19 11.22
C GLY A 372 -20.61 -5.92 11.74
N PRO A 373 -21.84 -6.02 12.27
CA PRO A 373 -22.55 -4.88 12.82
C PRO A 373 -21.69 -4.19 13.91
N ARG A 374 -21.67 -2.87 13.87
CA ARG A 374 -21.02 -2.07 14.94
C ARG A 374 -21.73 -2.36 16.26
N PRO A 375 -21.00 -2.51 17.39
CA PRO A 375 -21.62 -2.61 18.69
C PRO A 375 -22.49 -1.36 18.91
N VAL A 376 -23.76 -1.57 19.24
CA VAL A 376 -24.63 -0.46 19.63
C VAL A 376 -24.05 0.14 20.91
N GLN A 377 -23.71 1.43 20.90
CA GLN A 377 -23.38 2.16 22.12
C GLN A 377 -24.63 2.15 23.00
N HIS A 378 -24.63 1.34 24.04
CA HIS A 378 -25.55 1.56 25.14
C HIS A 378 -25.11 2.89 25.78
N GLU A 379 -25.97 3.91 25.70
CA GLU A 379 -25.84 5.13 26.51
C GLU A 379 -25.55 4.68 27.94
N LEU A 380 -24.35 4.95 28.40
CA LEU A 380 -24.07 4.93 29.83
C LEU A 380 -24.89 6.05 30.42
N THR A 381 -26.17 5.78 30.74
CA THR A 381 -26.97 6.63 31.59
C THR A 381 -26.18 6.75 32.90
N ALA A 382 -25.70 7.95 33.15
CA ALA A 382 -25.07 8.34 34.41
C ALA A 382 -26.05 8.00 35.56
N ILE A 383 -25.58 7.14 36.48
CA ILE A 383 -26.13 7.06 37.83
C ILE A 383 -25.16 7.80 38.77
#